data_200f037ca99a8315408fc0b2e73148be
#
_entry.id   200f037ca99a8315408fc0b2e73148be
#
_cell.length_a   1.000
_cell.length_b   1.000
_cell.length_c   1.000
_cell.angle_alpha   90.00
_cell.angle_beta   90.00
_cell.angle_gamma   90.00
#
_symmetry.space_group_name_H-M   'P 1'
#
loop_
_entity.id
_entity.type
_entity.pdbx_description
1 polymer ?
#
loop_
_entity_poly.entity_id
_entity_poly.type
_entity_poly.pdbx_seq_one_letter_code
_entity_poly.pdbx_strand_id
1 'polypeptide(L)' 'MITVKVCYESSGDPAKDKTVSLGIEELFRTDYELTDSEGEARFNVEPCEGRVFVDGLIAYKGRLKESIVIYV' A
#
# COMPACT_ATOMS: atom_id res chain seq x y z
N MET A 1 -0.06 -12.86 2.35
CA MET A 1 -0.76 -11.58 2.62
C MET A 1 0.23 -10.44 2.61
N ILE A 2 -0.16 -9.34 2.01
CA ILE A 2 0.67 -8.14 1.96
C ILE A 2 0.02 -7.06 2.82
N THR A 3 0.78 -6.51 3.78
CA THR A 3 0.33 -5.40 4.61
C THR A 3 1.10 -4.15 4.19
N VAL A 4 0.36 -3.10 3.84
CA VAL A 4 0.95 -1.81 3.48
C VAL A 4 0.66 -0.84 4.62
N LYS A 5 1.70 -0.27 5.20
CA LYS A 5 1.58 0.75 6.22
C LYS A 5 1.94 2.10 5.62
N VAL A 6 1.03 3.06 5.75
CA VAL A 6 1.22 4.41 5.23
C VAL A 6 1.41 5.36 6.41
N CYS A 7 2.48 6.13 6.37
CA CYS A 7 2.81 7.12 7.39
C CYS A 7 3.04 8.47 6.74
N TYR A 8 2.78 9.54 7.49
CA TYR A 8 3.13 10.88 7.04
C TYR A 8 4.62 11.10 7.19
N GLU A 9 5.27 11.53 6.11
CA GLU A 9 6.71 11.76 6.12
C GLU A 9 7.11 12.84 7.11
N SER A 10 6.31 13.88 7.22
CA SER A 10 6.61 15.03 8.07
C SER A 10 6.61 14.70 9.57
N SER A 11 5.77 13.78 10.00
CA SER A 11 5.58 13.46 11.43
C SER A 11 5.94 12.04 11.80
N GLY A 12 5.91 11.12 10.81
CA GLY A 12 6.06 9.70 11.06
C GLY A 12 4.80 9.04 11.59
N ASP A 13 3.72 9.80 11.76
CA ASP A 13 2.46 9.28 12.27
C ASP A 13 1.73 8.41 11.24
N PRO A 14 0.96 7.42 11.68
CA PRO A 14 0.14 6.62 10.77
C PRO A 14 -0.86 7.48 10.01
N ALA A 15 -1.02 7.20 8.73
CA ALA A 15 -1.96 7.92 7.86
C ALA A 15 -3.24 7.09 7.72
N LYS A 16 -4.27 7.51 8.45
CA LYS A 16 -5.58 6.84 8.44
C LYS A 16 -6.41 7.27 7.24
N ASP A 17 -7.30 6.39 6.79
CA ASP A 17 -8.27 6.63 5.72
C ASP A 17 -7.65 7.00 4.37
N LYS A 18 -6.45 6.49 4.10
CA LYS A 18 -5.84 6.58 2.78
C LYS A 18 -6.30 5.40 1.93
N THR A 19 -6.60 5.64 0.67
CA THR A 19 -6.93 4.55 -0.25
C THR A 19 -5.64 3.91 -0.74
N VAL A 20 -5.55 2.59 -0.60
CA VAL A 20 -4.38 1.83 -1.04
C VAL A 20 -4.85 0.74 -1.98
N SER A 21 -4.14 0.54 -3.07
CA SER A 21 -4.37 -0.58 -3.97
C SER A 21 -3.03 -1.09 -4.47
N LEU A 22 -3.02 -2.34 -4.95
CA LEU A 22 -1.83 -2.97 -5.48
C LEU A 22 -1.98 -3.17 -6.97
N GLY A 23 -0.93 -2.86 -7.73
CA GLY A 23 -0.84 -3.22 -9.14
C GLY A 23 0.02 -4.46 -9.26
N ILE A 24 -0.57 -5.55 -9.75
CA ILE A 24 0.10 -6.82 -9.92
C ILE A 24 0.11 -7.10 -11.42
N GLU A 25 1.27 -7.26 -12.00
CA GLU A 25 1.42 -7.30 -13.45
C GLU A 25 0.92 -5.99 -14.08
N GLU A 26 0.97 -5.88 -15.40
CA GLU A 26 0.63 -4.62 -16.05
C GLU A 26 -0.86 -4.32 -16.08
N LEU A 27 -1.70 -5.35 -16.10
CA LEU A 27 -3.13 -5.20 -16.34
C LEU A 27 -4.00 -5.49 -15.13
N PHE A 28 -3.43 -5.98 -14.03
CA PHE A 28 -4.21 -6.34 -12.85
C PHE A 28 -3.98 -5.35 -11.73
N ARG A 29 -5.08 -4.91 -11.14
CA ARG A 29 -5.05 -4.00 -10.00
C ARG A 29 -6.10 -4.47 -9.00
N THR A 30 -5.73 -4.53 -7.72
CA THR A 30 -6.66 -4.93 -6.67
C THR A 30 -7.69 -3.83 -6.44
N ASP A 31 -8.79 -4.19 -5.80
CA ASP A 31 -9.67 -3.19 -5.22
C ASP A 31 -8.89 -2.40 -4.16
N TYR A 32 -9.31 -1.17 -3.90
CA TYR A 32 -8.64 -0.38 -2.88
C TYR A 32 -9.12 -0.79 -1.49
N GLU A 33 -8.24 -0.60 -0.51
CA GLU A 33 -8.53 -0.75 0.90
C GLU A 33 -8.18 0.56 1.58
N LEU A 34 -8.97 0.93 2.59
CA LEU A 34 -8.65 2.11 3.39
C LEU A 34 -7.70 1.72 4.51
N THR A 35 -6.72 2.58 4.78
CA THR A 35 -5.84 2.37 5.92
C THR A 35 -6.62 2.56 7.22
N ASP A 36 -6.29 1.76 8.22
CA ASP A 36 -6.90 1.82 9.54
C ASP A 36 -6.21 2.87 10.43
N SER A 37 -6.54 2.86 11.74
CA SER A 37 -5.98 3.83 12.68
C SER A 37 -4.46 3.71 12.84
N GLU A 38 -3.89 2.58 12.45
CA GLU A 38 -2.44 2.37 12.48
C GLU A 38 -1.80 2.58 11.10
N GLY A 39 -2.57 3.08 10.15
CA GLY A 39 -2.11 3.35 8.80
C GLY A 39 -1.96 2.12 7.94
N GLU A 40 -2.57 1.00 8.32
CA GLU A 40 -2.38 -0.28 7.63
C GLU A 40 -3.55 -0.67 6.75
N ALA A 41 -3.22 -1.20 5.58
CA ALA A 41 -4.18 -1.82 4.66
C ALA A 41 -3.64 -3.21 4.30
N ARG A 42 -4.51 -4.21 4.31
CA ARG A 42 -4.12 -5.60 4.11
C ARG A 42 -4.75 -6.16 2.85
N PHE A 43 -3.94 -6.93 2.13
CA PHE A 43 -4.35 -7.55 0.86
C PHE A 43 -4.05 -9.04 0.91
N ASN A 44 -5.03 -9.85 0.53
CA ASN A 44 -4.86 -11.29 0.46
C ASN A 44 -4.19 -11.68 -0.87
N VAL A 45 -2.94 -11.29 -1.01
CA VAL A 45 -2.12 -11.50 -2.20
C VAL A 45 -0.76 -12.02 -1.77
N GLU A 46 -0.22 -12.96 -2.53
CA GLU A 46 1.12 -13.46 -2.27
C GLU A 46 2.17 -12.43 -2.68
N PRO A 47 3.31 -12.36 -1.97
CA PRO A 47 4.39 -11.46 -2.37
C PRO A 47 4.81 -11.68 -3.83
N CYS A 48 4.97 -10.58 -4.55
CA CYS A 48 5.27 -10.61 -5.98
C CYS A 48 5.83 -9.26 -6.43
N GLU A 49 6.22 -9.16 -7.68
CA GLU A 49 6.59 -7.88 -8.27
C GLU A 49 5.34 -7.06 -8.56
N GLY A 50 5.39 -5.75 -8.27
CA GLY A 50 4.24 -4.91 -8.54
C GLY A 50 4.43 -3.46 -8.10
N ARG A 51 3.31 -2.80 -7.88
CA ARG A 51 3.26 -1.39 -7.50
C ARG A 51 2.28 -1.21 -6.35
N VAL A 52 2.50 -0.17 -5.56
CA VAL A 52 1.56 0.26 -4.53
C VAL A 52 1.04 1.64 -4.93
N PHE A 53 -0.29 1.78 -4.96
CA PHE A 53 -0.94 3.05 -5.23
C PHE A 53 -1.54 3.57 -3.92
N VAL A 54 -1.28 4.85 -3.64
CA VAL A 54 -1.90 5.54 -2.50
C VAL A 54 -2.60 6.76 -3.05
N ASP A 55 -3.89 6.88 -2.76
CA ASP A 55 -4.76 7.94 -3.29
C ASP A 55 -4.69 8.04 -4.82
N GLY A 56 -4.53 6.89 -5.48
CA GLY A 56 -4.48 6.82 -6.94
C GLY A 56 -3.12 7.10 -7.57
N LEU A 57 -2.11 7.44 -6.76
CA LEU A 57 -0.76 7.74 -7.26
C LEU A 57 0.20 6.59 -6.91
N ILE A 58 1.15 6.32 -7.80
CA ILE A 58 2.16 5.29 -7.54
C ILE A 58 3.07 5.77 -6.42
N ALA A 59 3.06 5.04 -5.30
CA ALA A 59 3.90 5.36 -4.14
C ALA A 59 5.11 4.43 -4.03
N TYR A 60 5.04 3.27 -4.67
CA TYR A 60 6.12 2.28 -4.60
C TYR A 60 6.05 1.39 -5.84
N LYS A 61 7.21 1.00 -6.35
CA LYS A 61 7.32 0.06 -7.46
C LYS A 61 8.49 -0.87 -7.17
N GLY A 62 8.25 -2.17 -7.30
CA GLY A 62 9.27 -3.17 -7.10
C GLY A 62 8.70 -4.43 -6.45
N ARG A 63 9.49 -5.06 -5.59
CA ARG A 63 9.09 -6.29 -4.92
C ARG A 63 8.09 -6.00 -3.81
N LEU A 64 6.87 -6.54 -3.95
CA LEU A 64 5.84 -6.43 -2.93
C LEU A 64 6.08 -7.53 -1.90
N LYS A 65 6.61 -7.14 -0.75
CA LYS A 65 6.90 -8.03 0.37
C LYS A 65 5.68 -8.15 1.27
N GLU A 66 5.74 -9.05 2.24
CA GLU A 66 4.64 -9.21 3.21
C GLU A 66 4.35 -7.94 4.00
N SER A 67 5.34 -7.09 4.18
CA SER A 67 5.19 -5.83 4.89
C SER A 67 5.94 -4.73 4.14
N ILE A 68 5.22 -3.65 3.83
CA ILE A 68 5.76 -2.50 3.10
C ILE A 68 5.37 -1.24 3.85
N VAL A 69 6.33 -0.34 4.06
CA VAL A 69 6.08 0.96 4.68
C VAL A 69 6.24 2.04 3.62
N ILE A 70 5.22 2.88 3.50
CA ILE A 70 5.16 3.98 2.54
C ILE A 70 5.05 5.29 3.31
N TYR A 71 5.83 6.28 2.90
CA TYR A 71 5.75 7.63 3.47
C TYR A 71 5.12 8.59 2.45
N VAL A 72 4.15 9.35 2.91
CA VAL A 72 3.43 10.30 2.05
C VAL A 72 3.52 11.74 2.56
#